data_852baf055ffb639771acb97a5c303ccb
#
_entry.id   852baf055ffb639771acb97a5c303ccb
#
_cell.length_a   1.000
_cell.length_b   1.000
_cell.length_c   1.000
_cell.angle_alpha   90.00
_cell.angle_beta   90.00
_cell.angle_gamma   90.00
#
_symmetry.space_group_name_H-M   'P 1'
#
loop_
_entity.id
_entity.type
_entity.pdbx_description
1 polymer ?
#
loop_
_entity_poly.entity_id
_entity_poly.type
_entity_poly.pdbx_seq_one_letter_code
_entity_poly.pdbx_strand_id
1 'polypeptide(L)'
;MFKTILTSLSLLSVSSLNTVIPPVKPVTSFRFAGDTKPFGFFDPLMITTNANEETIKYLREAELQHSRTAMLSSIIFPIIEMSTNTPAINVLSGKSDAAQIAWLTFFGIYELARMNAGWENPFNGGKPFKLEDNYEPGAVLINENAKFFTEVDSERRLNVELNNGRLAMLGVAATMVNEIITQKGMFI
;
A
#
# COMPACT_ATOMS: atom_id res chain seq x y z
N MET A 1 58.28 5.37 27.28
CA MET A 1 57.85 5.44 25.89
C MET A 1 56.39 4.97 25.65
N PHE A 2 55.62 4.73 26.72
CA PHE A 2 54.23 4.25 26.65
C PHE A 2 53.17 5.30 27.07
N LYS A 3 53.60 6.45 27.57
CA LYS A 3 52.69 7.52 28.03
C LYS A 3 52.28 8.56 26.97
N THR A 4 52.94 8.58 25.83
CA THR A 4 52.72 9.57 24.79
C THR A 4 51.73 9.10 23.68
N ILE A 5 51.30 7.84 23.69
CA ILE A 5 50.37 7.29 22.71
C ILE A 5 48.90 7.41 23.16
N LEU A 6 48.68 7.57 24.47
CA LEU A 6 47.29 7.64 24.99
C LEU A 6 46.67 9.03 24.93
N THR A 7 47.46 10.08 24.69
CA THR A 7 46.93 11.46 24.61
C THR A 7 46.57 11.92 23.19
N SER A 8 46.96 11.17 22.17
CA SER A 8 46.60 11.47 20.78
C SER A 8 45.28 10.83 20.31
N LEU A 9 44.70 9.92 21.10
CA LEU A 9 43.47 9.23 20.74
C LEU A 9 42.20 9.93 21.27
N SER A 10 42.37 10.93 22.14
CA SER A 10 41.21 11.63 22.75
C SER A 10 40.78 12.91 22.03
N LEU A 11 41.41 13.27 20.92
CA LEU A 11 41.12 14.48 20.16
C LEU A 11 40.50 14.20 18.78
N LEU A 12 40.21 12.93 18.45
CA LEU A 12 39.34 12.56 17.31
C LEU A 12 37.87 12.50 17.76
N SER A 13 37.47 13.57 18.34
CA SER A 13 36.19 13.69 18.99
C SER A 13 35.24 14.51 18.15
N VAL A 14 34.08 13.98 18.01
CA VAL A 14 32.79 14.71 18.19
C VAL A 14 32.61 16.04 17.43
N SER A 15 33.25 16.22 16.28
CA SER A 15 32.94 17.40 15.44
C SER A 15 32.12 17.12 14.17
N SER A 16 31.56 15.92 14.03
CA SER A 16 30.84 15.54 12.79
C SER A 16 29.39 15.06 12.97
N LEU A 17 28.75 15.40 14.07
CA LEU A 17 27.32 15.06 14.27
C LEU A 17 26.38 16.28 14.32
N ASN A 18 26.82 17.42 13.80
CA ASN A 18 25.87 18.45 13.38
C ASN A 18 25.50 18.21 11.90
N THR A 19 24.93 17.06 11.59
CA THR A 19 24.05 16.99 10.44
C THR A 19 22.85 17.87 10.80
N VAL A 20 22.89 19.10 10.31
CA VAL A 20 21.71 19.97 10.25
C VAL A 20 20.70 19.18 9.45
N ILE A 21 19.79 18.48 10.19
CA ILE A 21 18.60 17.91 9.57
C ILE A 21 17.90 19.11 8.94
N PRO A 22 17.80 19.20 7.61
CA PRO A 22 17.13 20.33 7.00
C PRO A 22 15.72 20.41 7.61
N PRO A 23 15.23 21.61 7.91
CA PRO A 23 13.90 21.74 8.48
C PRO A 23 12.93 21.03 7.56
N VAL A 24 12.29 19.99 8.08
CA VAL A 24 11.24 19.24 7.40
C VAL A 24 10.18 20.24 7.02
N LYS A 25 10.06 20.54 5.72
CA LYS A 25 8.95 21.36 5.24
C LYS A 25 7.67 20.62 5.62
N PRO A 26 6.82 21.19 6.48
CA PRO A 26 5.55 20.53 6.74
C PRO A 26 4.85 20.34 5.39
N VAL A 27 4.35 19.13 5.13
CA VAL A 27 3.48 18.88 3.97
C VAL A 27 2.23 19.71 4.19
N THR A 28 2.26 20.95 3.69
CA THR A 28 1.28 22.00 4.03
C THR A 28 -0.06 21.82 3.35
N SER A 29 -0.21 20.76 2.52
CA SER A 29 -1.50 20.36 1.97
C SER A 29 -1.45 18.90 1.51
N PHE A 30 -1.75 17.98 2.41
CA PHE A 30 -2.10 16.62 2.00
C PHE A 30 -3.45 16.70 1.27
N ARG A 31 -3.41 16.56 -0.05
CA ARG A 31 -4.53 16.80 -0.96
C ARG A 31 -5.53 15.63 -1.03
N PHE A 32 -5.14 14.46 -0.53
CA PHE A 32 -5.91 13.23 -0.69
C PHE A 32 -6.76 12.92 0.55
N ALA A 33 -7.91 12.27 0.32
CA ALA A 33 -8.73 11.72 1.39
C ALA A 33 -7.92 10.74 2.26
N GLY A 34 -8.28 10.56 3.52
CA GLY A 34 -7.64 9.61 4.44
C GLY A 34 -6.96 10.21 5.66
N ASP A 35 -6.99 11.53 5.78
CA ASP A 35 -6.67 12.25 7.03
C ASP A 35 -7.89 12.19 7.94
N THR A 36 -8.09 11.05 8.62
CA THR A 36 -9.26 10.80 9.44
C THR A 36 -8.90 10.56 10.90
N LYS A 37 -9.78 11.01 11.81
CA LYS A 37 -9.63 10.72 13.24
C LYS A 37 -9.65 9.19 13.47
N PRO A 38 -8.92 8.67 14.49
CA PRO A 38 -8.24 9.43 15.56
C PRO A 38 -6.79 9.86 15.23
N PHE A 39 -6.13 9.29 14.22
CA PHE A 39 -4.70 9.48 14.00
C PHE A 39 -4.35 10.65 13.08
N GLY A 40 -5.32 11.15 12.31
CA GLY A 40 -5.05 12.16 11.30
C GLY A 40 -4.08 11.64 10.23
N PHE A 41 -3.23 12.51 9.71
CA PHE A 41 -2.14 12.12 8.83
C PHE A 41 -1.08 11.34 9.62
N PHE A 42 -0.96 10.04 9.34
CA PHE A 42 -0.09 9.13 10.06
C PHE A 42 1.04 8.62 9.16
N ASP A 43 2.23 9.18 9.34
CA ASP A 43 3.46 8.78 8.63
C ASP A 43 4.62 8.56 9.62
N PRO A 44 4.61 7.46 10.38
CA PRO A 44 5.63 7.20 11.42
C PRO A 44 7.03 6.94 10.85
N LEU A 45 7.11 6.51 9.59
CA LEU A 45 8.38 6.23 8.91
C LEU A 45 8.90 7.43 8.10
N MET A 46 8.17 8.55 8.11
CA MET A 46 8.51 9.77 7.37
C MET A 46 8.77 9.54 5.87
N ILE A 47 8.07 8.57 5.28
CA ILE A 47 8.23 8.21 3.86
C ILE A 47 7.78 9.36 2.96
N THR A 48 6.75 10.08 3.36
CA THR A 48 6.19 11.19 2.57
C THR A 48 6.89 12.53 2.80
N THR A 49 7.69 12.65 3.85
CA THR A 49 8.32 13.93 4.24
C THR A 49 9.20 14.54 3.16
N ASN A 50 9.91 13.68 2.41
CA ASN A 50 10.79 14.11 1.30
C ASN A 50 10.28 13.61 -0.06
N ALA A 51 9.07 13.09 -0.13
CA ALA A 51 8.51 12.58 -1.36
C ALA A 51 8.01 13.74 -2.24
N ASN A 52 8.21 13.59 -3.55
CA ASN A 52 7.59 14.49 -4.52
C ASN A 52 6.11 14.12 -4.71
N GLU A 53 5.33 14.98 -5.34
CA GLU A 53 3.90 14.78 -5.56
C GLU A 53 3.61 13.49 -6.35
N GLU A 54 4.45 13.15 -7.34
CA GLU A 54 4.33 11.90 -8.12
C GLU A 54 4.44 10.66 -7.23
N THR A 55 5.41 10.67 -6.29
CA THR A 55 5.59 9.56 -5.34
C THR A 55 4.40 9.44 -4.39
N ILE A 56 3.84 10.56 -3.93
CA ILE A 56 2.67 10.55 -3.05
C ILE A 56 1.45 9.99 -3.79
N LYS A 57 1.23 10.39 -5.05
CA LYS A 57 0.18 9.82 -5.90
C LYS A 57 0.35 8.31 -6.08
N TYR A 58 1.58 7.85 -6.36
CA TYR A 58 1.90 6.43 -6.48
C TYR A 58 1.62 5.64 -5.20
N LEU A 59 2.09 6.13 -4.05
CA LEU A 59 1.84 5.50 -2.75
C LEU A 59 0.34 5.43 -2.44
N ARG A 60 -0.39 6.47 -2.80
CA ARG A 60 -1.85 6.51 -2.63
C ARG A 60 -2.56 5.49 -3.50
N GLU A 61 -2.17 5.36 -4.76
CA GLU A 61 -2.72 4.33 -5.65
C GLU A 61 -2.43 2.93 -5.09
N ALA A 62 -1.20 2.68 -4.64
CA ALA A 62 -0.84 1.41 -4.01
C ALA A 62 -1.66 1.11 -2.76
N GLU A 63 -1.87 2.09 -1.88
CA GLU A 63 -2.69 1.96 -0.68
C GLU A 63 -4.14 1.57 -1.03
N LEU A 64 -4.75 2.26 -2.00
CA LEU A 64 -6.12 1.96 -2.43
C LEU A 64 -6.25 0.56 -3.04
N GLN A 65 -5.28 0.12 -3.84
CA GLN A 65 -5.29 -1.22 -4.43
C GLN A 65 -5.16 -2.32 -3.36
N HIS A 66 -4.22 -2.16 -2.42
CA HIS A 66 -4.10 -3.09 -1.29
C HIS A 66 -5.37 -3.09 -0.43
N SER A 67 -5.97 -1.93 -0.19
CA SER A 67 -7.23 -1.79 0.54
C SER A 67 -8.36 -2.57 -0.11
N ARG A 68 -8.57 -2.39 -1.41
CA ARG A 68 -9.62 -3.06 -2.19
C ARG A 68 -9.41 -4.57 -2.22
N THR A 69 -8.19 -5.01 -2.49
CA THR A 69 -7.84 -6.43 -2.47
C THR A 69 -8.05 -7.05 -1.09
N ALA A 70 -7.66 -6.37 -0.02
CA ALA A 70 -7.85 -6.85 1.34
C ALA A 70 -9.34 -6.92 1.74
N MET A 71 -10.16 -5.94 1.34
CA MET A 71 -11.61 -6.00 1.57
C MET A 71 -12.24 -7.21 0.87
N LEU A 72 -11.86 -7.52 -0.36
CA LEU A 72 -12.30 -8.73 -1.05
C LEU A 72 -11.80 -10.00 -0.35
N SER A 73 -10.52 -10.05 0.02
CA SER A 73 -9.91 -11.19 0.70
C SER A 73 -10.55 -11.47 2.06
N SER A 74 -10.95 -10.44 2.80
CA SER A 74 -11.61 -10.60 4.10
C SER A 74 -12.97 -11.32 4.01
N ILE A 75 -13.59 -11.31 2.84
CA ILE A 75 -14.84 -12.06 2.55
C ILE A 75 -14.51 -13.41 1.95
N ILE A 76 -13.57 -13.47 1.02
CA ILE A 76 -13.27 -14.68 0.25
C ILE A 76 -12.57 -15.73 1.10
N PHE A 77 -11.65 -15.36 1.99
CA PHE A 77 -10.90 -16.31 2.82
C PHE A 77 -11.82 -17.18 3.69
N PRO A 78 -12.75 -16.62 4.50
CA PRO A 78 -13.70 -17.43 5.26
C PRO A 78 -14.54 -18.37 4.38
N ILE A 79 -15.01 -17.90 3.24
CA ILE A 79 -15.82 -18.71 2.32
C ILE A 79 -15.02 -19.91 1.79
N ILE A 80 -13.77 -19.67 1.40
CA ILE A 80 -12.88 -20.72 0.92
C ILE A 80 -12.60 -21.74 2.03
N GLU A 81 -12.23 -21.30 3.22
CA GLU A 81 -11.97 -22.18 4.35
C GLU A 81 -13.17 -23.07 4.67
N MET A 82 -14.35 -22.48 4.81
CA MET A 82 -15.58 -23.26 5.11
C MET A 82 -15.96 -24.22 3.98
N SER A 83 -15.60 -23.92 2.72
CA SER A 83 -15.95 -24.79 1.58
C SER A 83 -14.92 -25.90 1.31
N THR A 84 -13.65 -25.65 1.62
CA THR A 84 -12.55 -26.57 1.30
C THR A 84 -11.98 -27.29 2.51
N ASN A 85 -12.32 -26.86 3.74
CA ASN A 85 -11.72 -27.32 5.00
C ASN A 85 -10.18 -27.26 4.98
N THR A 86 -9.62 -26.27 4.29
CA THR A 86 -8.18 -26.02 4.19
C THR A 86 -7.90 -24.55 4.42
N PRO A 87 -6.74 -24.20 5.04
CA PRO A 87 -6.36 -22.80 5.19
C PRO A 87 -6.37 -22.06 3.84
N ALA A 88 -6.87 -20.84 3.82
CA ALA A 88 -7.05 -20.08 2.58
C ALA A 88 -5.73 -19.89 1.81
N ILE A 89 -4.61 -19.70 2.51
CA ILE A 89 -3.28 -19.56 1.91
C ILE A 89 -2.81 -20.80 1.15
N ASN A 90 -3.30 -22.00 1.53
CA ASN A 90 -2.89 -23.28 0.94
C ASN A 90 -3.82 -23.77 -0.17
N VAL A 91 -4.96 -23.10 -0.37
CA VAL A 91 -5.98 -23.56 -1.34
C VAL A 91 -5.42 -23.59 -2.77
N LEU A 92 -4.66 -22.59 -3.17
CA LEU A 92 -4.12 -22.52 -4.53
C LEU A 92 -3.02 -23.57 -4.74
N SER A 93 -2.16 -23.81 -3.75
CA SER A 93 -1.08 -24.80 -3.85
C SER A 93 -1.61 -26.24 -3.94
N GLY A 94 -2.81 -26.51 -3.41
CA GLY A 94 -3.48 -27.79 -3.54
C GLY A 94 -4.22 -28.02 -4.87
N LYS A 95 -4.22 -27.04 -5.78
CA LYS A 95 -4.88 -27.16 -7.10
C LYS A 95 -3.91 -27.62 -8.18
N SER A 96 -4.46 -28.11 -9.30
CA SER A 96 -3.67 -28.49 -10.47
C SER A 96 -2.90 -27.29 -11.04
N ASP A 97 -1.76 -27.54 -11.66
CA ASP A 97 -0.92 -26.49 -12.29
C ASP A 97 -1.71 -25.64 -13.29
N ALA A 98 -2.61 -26.27 -14.05
CA ALA A 98 -3.49 -25.54 -14.97
C ALA A 98 -4.39 -24.53 -14.26
N ALA A 99 -4.94 -24.88 -13.08
CA ALA A 99 -5.76 -23.98 -12.29
C ALA A 99 -4.93 -22.83 -11.69
N GLN A 100 -3.71 -23.12 -11.24
CA GLN A 100 -2.79 -22.09 -10.74
C GLN A 100 -2.41 -21.10 -11.84
N ILE A 101 -2.07 -21.59 -13.04
CA ILE A 101 -1.75 -20.76 -14.21
C ILE A 101 -2.97 -19.92 -14.62
N ALA A 102 -4.15 -20.51 -14.67
CA ALA A 102 -5.38 -19.78 -15.02
C ALA A 102 -5.65 -18.63 -14.03
N TRP A 103 -5.44 -18.86 -12.75
CA TRP A 103 -5.59 -17.86 -11.69
C TRP A 103 -4.60 -16.71 -11.83
N LEU A 104 -3.31 -17.03 -12.01
CA LEU A 104 -2.27 -16.05 -12.24
C LEU A 104 -2.50 -15.23 -13.53
N THR A 105 -2.96 -15.90 -14.59
CA THR A 105 -3.29 -15.24 -15.86
C THR A 105 -4.45 -14.27 -15.70
N PHE A 106 -5.50 -14.67 -14.97
CA PHE A 106 -6.65 -13.79 -14.69
C PHE A 106 -6.22 -12.52 -13.96
N PHE A 107 -5.44 -12.65 -12.89
CA PHE A 107 -4.92 -11.49 -12.17
C PHE A 107 -3.96 -10.65 -13.01
N GLY A 108 -3.09 -11.32 -13.79
CA GLY A 108 -2.18 -10.62 -14.70
C GLY A 108 -2.92 -9.77 -15.73
N ILE A 109 -3.97 -10.30 -16.35
CA ILE A 109 -4.81 -9.53 -17.29
C ILE A 109 -5.51 -8.36 -16.58
N TYR A 110 -6.05 -8.58 -15.38
CA TYR A 110 -6.67 -7.53 -14.59
C TYR A 110 -5.69 -6.39 -14.27
N GLU A 111 -4.47 -6.73 -13.82
CA GLU A 111 -3.44 -5.74 -13.51
C GLU A 111 -2.98 -4.98 -14.76
N LEU A 112 -2.78 -5.68 -15.90
CA LEU A 112 -2.44 -5.03 -17.16
C LEU A 112 -3.52 -4.07 -17.64
N ALA A 113 -4.80 -4.45 -17.52
CA ALA A 113 -5.91 -3.58 -17.87
C ALA A 113 -5.95 -2.33 -16.97
N ARG A 114 -5.69 -2.51 -15.69
CA ARG A 114 -5.61 -1.41 -14.71
C ARG A 114 -4.43 -0.48 -15.01
N MET A 115 -3.26 -1.04 -15.27
CA MET A 115 -2.07 -0.25 -15.62
C MET A 115 -2.31 0.58 -16.89
N ASN A 116 -2.99 0.01 -17.87
CA ASN A 116 -3.29 0.72 -19.12
C ASN A 116 -4.26 1.89 -18.94
N ALA A 117 -5.02 1.91 -17.85
CA ALA A 117 -6.00 2.96 -17.56
C ALA A 117 -5.44 4.15 -16.75
N GLY A 118 -4.34 3.97 -16.02
CA GLY A 118 -3.87 5.01 -15.11
C GLY A 118 -2.37 5.27 -15.09
N TRP A 119 -1.57 4.46 -15.80
CA TRP A 119 -0.12 4.59 -15.79
C TRP A 119 0.41 5.08 -17.12
N GLU A 120 1.50 5.86 -17.09
CA GLU A 120 2.20 6.23 -18.31
C GLU A 120 2.73 4.98 -19.00
N ASN A 121 2.47 4.88 -20.32
CA ASN A 121 2.91 3.72 -21.09
C ASN A 121 4.42 3.83 -21.39
N PRO A 122 5.27 2.94 -20.81
CA PRO A 122 6.71 2.98 -21.03
C PRO A 122 7.12 2.67 -22.48
N PHE A 123 6.25 1.98 -23.24
CA PHE A 123 6.51 1.69 -24.66
C PHE A 123 6.31 2.91 -25.55
N ASN A 124 5.59 3.93 -25.09
CA ASN A 124 5.39 5.19 -25.80
C ASN A 124 6.27 6.32 -25.26
N GLY A 125 7.35 6.01 -24.53
CA GLY A 125 8.27 6.99 -23.98
C GLY A 125 7.87 7.55 -22.60
N GLY A 126 6.85 6.99 -21.97
CA GLY A 126 6.48 7.31 -20.59
C GLY A 126 7.48 6.73 -19.58
N LYS A 127 7.49 7.29 -18.37
CA LYS A 127 8.33 6.80 -17.30
C LYS A 127 7.70 5.55 -16.65
N PRO A 128 8.47 4.48 -16.39
CA PRO A 128 7.97 3.33 -15.65
C PRO A 128 7.55 3.75 -14.23
N PHE A 129 6.45 3.21 -13.74
CA PHE A 129 5.89 3.47 -12.41
C PHE A 129 5.43 4.93 -12.17
N LYS A 130 5.22 5.70 -13.22
CA LYS A 130 4.59 7.01 -13.13
C LYS A 130 3.12 6.91 -13.54
N LEU A 131 2.24 7.53 -12.73
CA LEU A 131 0.83 7.70 -13.06
C LEU A 131 0.66 8.84 -14.07
N GLU A 132 -0.34 8.75 -14.92
CA GLU A 132 -0.70 9.87 -15.81
C GLU A 132 -1.03 11.13 -15.01
N ASP A 133 -0.65 12.31 -15.53
CA ASP A 133 -0.83 13.56 -14.83
C ASP A 133 -2.31 13.88 -14.53
N ASN A 134 -3.21 13.44 -15.42
CA ASN A 134 -4.66 13.62 -15.29
C ASN A 134 -5.35 12.49 -14.51
N TYR A 135 -4.62 11.48 -14.09
CA TYR A 135 -5.17 10.36 -13.35
C TYR A 135 -5.24 10.67 -11.86
N GLU A 136 -6.42 10.51 -11.28
CA GLU A 136 -6.63 10.58 -9.82
C GLU A 136 -6.50 9.19 -9.21
N PRO A 137 -5.72 9.01 -8.11
CA PRO A 137 -5.56 7.71 -7.47
C PRO A 137 -6.89 7.06 -7.11
N GLY A 138 -7.06 5.81 -7.53
CA GLY A 138 -8.29 5.03 -7.31
C GLY A 138 -9.37 5.20 -8.38
N ALA A 139 -9.17 6.02 -9.39
CA ALA A 139 -10.19 6.36 -10.39
C ALA A 139 -10.59 5.22 -11.34
N VAL A 140 -9.82 4.13 -11.41
CA VAL A 140 -10.08 2.99 -12.34
C VAL A 140 -11.50 2.43 -12.22
N LEU A 141 -12.11 2.52 -11.04
CA LEU A 141 -13.47 2.04 -10.79
C LEU A 141 -14.53 3.16 -10.78
N ILE A 142 -14.09 4.41 -10.92
CA ILE A 142 -14.97 5.58 -10.90
C ILE A 142 -15.15 6.03 -12.34
N ASN A 143 -16.21 5.57 -12.99
CA ASN A 143 -16.57 6.06 -14.32
C ASN A 143 -16.94 7.55 -14.20
N GLU A 144 -16.53 8.39 -15.16
CA GLU A 144 -16.85 9.83 -15.20
C GLU A 144 -18.39 10.11 -15.13
N ASN A 145 -19.20 9.12 -15.44
CA ASN A 145 -20.65 9.16 -15.31
C ASN A 145 -21.14 9.04 -13.85
N ALA A 146 -20.26 8.76 -12.89
CA ALA A 146 -20.60 8.81 -11.46
C ALA A 146 -20.69 10.24 -10.88
N LYS A 147 -20.89 11.25 -11.73
CA LYS A 147 -21.27 12.63 -11.35
C LYS A 147 -22.61 12.72 -10.59
N PHE A 148 -23.16 11.58 -10.21
CA PHE A 148 -24.41 11.49 -9.43
C PHE A 148 -24.26 11.91 -7.97
N PHE A 149 -23.05 12.16 -7.50
CA PHE A 149 -22.78 12.46 -6.09
C PHE A 149 -22.20 13.87 -5.96
N THR A 150 -22.66 14.58 -4.93
CA THR A 150 -22.09 15.87 -4.55
C THR A 150 -20.64 15.70 -4.10
N GLU A 151 -19.83 16.73 -4.26
CA GLU A 151 -18.40 16.73 -3.88
C GLU A 151 -18.18 16.29 -2.43
N VAL A 152 -19.03 16.72 -1.52
CA VAL A 152 -19.01 16.34 -0.08
C VAL A 152 -19.28 14.85 0.13
N ASP A 153 -20.19 14.26 -0.62
CA ASP A 153 -20.49 12.82 -0.55
C ASP A 153 -19.36 11.98 -1.15
N SER A 154 -18.64 12.52 -2.12
CA SER A 154 -17.48 11.84 -2.71
C SER A 154 -16.30 11.74 -1.74
N GLU A 155 -15.96 12.81 -1.03
CA GLU A 155 -14.89 12.82 -0.03
C GLU A 155 -15.21 11.88 1.14
N ARG A 156 -16.44 11.92 1.65
CA ARG A 156 -16.88 11.02 2.72
C ARG A 156 -16.72 9.55 2.32
N ARG A 157 -17.11 9.18 1.08
CA ARG A 157 -17.01 7.80 0.60
C ARG A 157 -15.57 7.36 0.42
N LEU A 158 -14.71 8.22 -0.11
CA LEU A 158 -13.28 7.94 -0.23
C LEU A 158 -12.64 7.69 1.15
N ASN A 159 -13.03 8.48 2.16
CA ASN A 159 -12.58 8.28 3.53
C ASN A 159 -13.10 6.96 4.13
N VAL A 160 -14.36 6.61 3.90
CA VAL A 160 -14.95 5.33 4.36
C VAL A 160 -14.28 4.14 3.66
N GLU A 161 -14.09 4.22 2.33
CA GLU A 161 -13.38 3.18 1.57
C GLU A 161 -12.00 2.92 2.15
N LEU A 162 -11.24 3.99 2.39
CA LEU A 162 -9.88 3.87 2.88
C LEU A 162 -9.80 3.31 4.30
N ASN A 163 -10.66 3.79 5.21
CA ASN A 163 -10.67 3.31 6.59
C ASN A 163 -11.07 1.84 6.68
N ASN A 164 -12.10 1.43 5.95
CA ASN A 164 -12.48 0.02 5.86
C ASN A 164 -11.36 -0.82 5.21
N GLY A 165 -10.71 -0.29 4.19
CA GLY A 165 -9.58 -0.94 3.55
C GLY A 165 -8.37 -1.12 4.47
N ARG A 166 -8.02 -0.10 5.25
CA ARG A 166 -6.96 -0.19 6.27
C ARG A 166 -7.26 -1.26 7.32
N LEU A 167 -8.50 -1.29 7.80
CA LEU A 167 -8.94 -2.31 8.75
C LEU A 167 -8.89 -3.71 8.11
N ALA A 168 -9.34 -3.85 6.88
CA ALA A 168 -9.29 -5.10 6.14
C ALA A 168 -7.86 -5.58 5.90
N MET A 169 -6.92 -4.69 5.55
CA MET A 169 -5.50 -5.04 5.41
C MET A 169 -4.92 -5.61 6.71
N LEU A 170 -5.20 -4.99 7.85
CA LEU A 170 -4.76 -5.50 9.15
C LEU A 170 -5.41 -6.85 9.48
N GLY A 171 -6.70 -7.00 9.22
CA GLY A 171 -7.43 -8.25 9.46
C GLY A 171 -6.89 -9.40 8.61
N VAL A 172 -6.75 -9.20 7.30
CA VAL A 172 -6.21 -10.20 6.38
C VAL A 172 -4.76 -10.56 6.73
N ALA A 173 -3.93 -9.58 7.05
CA ALA A 173 -2.56 -9.84 7.47
C ALA A 173 -2.51 -10.71 8.74
N ALA A 174 -3.35 -10.41 9.74
CA ALA A 174 -3.44 -11.21 10.96
C ALA A 174 -3.93 -12.64 10.67
N THR A 175 -4.93 -12.82 9.80
CA THR A 175 -5.41 -14.13 9.37
C THR A 175 -4.30 -14.92 8.69
N MET A 176 -3.60 -14.33 7.72
CA MET A 176 -2.49 -15.00 7.02
C MET A 176 -1.37 -15.40 7.97
N VAL A 177 -0.97 -14.53 8.90
CA VAL A 177 0.05 -14.85 9.90
C VAL A 177 -0.40 -16.01 10.80
N ASN A 178 -1.66 -15.99 11.25
CA ASN A 178 -2.21 -17.10 12.03
C ASN A 178 -2.19 -18.42 11.24
N GLU A 179 -2.62 -18.44 9.99
CA GLU A 179 -2.61 -19.64 9.15
C GLU A 179 -1.19 -20.16 8.87
N ILE A 180 -0.21 -19.25 8.68
CA ILE A 180 1.20 -19.63 8.50
C ILE A 180 1.75 -20.30 9.76
N ILE A 181 1.45 -19.78 10.94
CA ILE A 181 1.98 -20.29 12.21
C ILE A 181 1.26 -21.58 12.62
N THR A 182 -0.04 -21.59 12.57
CA THR A 182 -0.87 -22.69 13.09
C THR A 182 -1.10 -23.80 12.07
N GLN A 183 -0.93 -23.51 10.78
CA GLN A 183 -1.30 -24.37 9.65
C GLN A 183 -2.79 -24.78 9.68
N LYS A 184 -3.60 -23.97 10.34
CA LYS A 184 -5.05 -24.15 10.45
C LYS A 184 -5.76 -22.88 10.02
N GLY A 185 -6.87 -23.05 9.34
CA GLY A 185 -7.74 -21.93 9.02
C GLY A 185 -8.38 -21.32 10.27
N MET A 186 -8.79 -20.08 10.18
CA MET A 186 -9.41 -19.37 11.30
C MET A 186 -10.84 -19.85 11.55
N PHE A 187 -11.51 -20.42 10.55
CA PHE A 187 -12.92 -20.82 10.58
C PHE A 187 -13.14 -22.34 10.50
N ILE A 188 -12.05 -23.14 10.58
CA ILE A 188 -12.06 -24.61 10.52
C ILE A 188 -11.22 -25.23 11.64
#